data_af5ff68e0d4e1cc6f52a774f4b877701
#
_entry.id   af5ff68e0d4e1cc6f52a774f4b877701
#
_cell.length_a   1.000
_cell.length_b   1.000
_cell.length_c   1.000
_cell.angle_alpha   90.00
_cell.angle_beta   90.00
_cell.angle_gamma   90.00
#
_symmetry.space_group_name_H-M   'P 1'
#
loop_
_entity.id
_entity.type
_entity.pdbx_description
1 polymer ?
#
loop_
_entity_poly.entity_id
_entity_poly.type
_entity_poly.pdbx_seq_one_letter_code
_entity_poly.pdbx_strand_id
1 'polypeptide(L)'
;MPLSQATAELKALVLSEALPYIQRFFDKTIVIKYGGNAMTDPALQEGFARDVVLLKLVGMNPVVVHGGGPQINELLKRVGKEGHFIQGMRVTDEETMDVVEMVLGKVNKDIVNLINRHGGKAVGLTGQDGSFIRAKKLMLESDKVPGEMLDIGLVGDINKIDPSIISFLDSGDFIPVIAPIGVGPDGETLNINADVVAGKLAEVLNAEKLVLLTNTPGVLDKDGTLLTGLTPSQIDEMVADGTLSGGMLPKISSALDAARSGVRSVHIIDGRVQHALLLEILTDEGVGTLIKSK
;
A
#
# COMPACT_ATOMS: atom_id res chain seq x y z
N MET A 1 -8.61 -28.60 22.53
CA MET A 1 -9.48 -28.40 23.68
C MET A 1 -10.78 -27.79 23.22
N PRO A 2 -11.94 -28.25 23.66
CA PRO A 2 -13.19 -27.53 23.39
C PRO A 2 -13.12 -26.13 24.03
N LEU A 3 -13.62 -25.14 23.33
CA LEU A 3 -13.69 -23.76 23.83
C LEU A 3 -14.64 -23.73 25.05
N SER A 4 -14.32 -22.95 26.08
CA SER A 4 -15.27 -22.68 27.14
C SER A 4 -16.49 -21.95 26.56
N GLN A 5 -17.68 -22.14 27.19
CA GLN A 5 -18.91 -21.49 26.74
C GLN A 5 -18.73 -19.96 26.62
N ALA A 6 -18.08 -19.31 27.60
CA ALA A 6 -17.78 -17.88 27.58
C ALA A 6 -16.93 -17.48 26.38
N THR A 7 -15.96 -18.32 25.97
CA THR A 7 -15.13 -18.04 24.77
C THR A 7 -15.94 -18.17 23.47
N ALA A 8 -16.89 -19.09 23.41
CA ALA A 8 -17.77 -19.26 22.26
C ALA A 8 -18.76 -18.11 22.14
N GLU A 9 -19.35 -17.66 23.23
CA GLU A 9 -20.26 -16.51 23.31
C GLU A 9 -19.53 -15.20 22.87
N LEU A 10 -18.31 -14.97 23.37
CA LEU A 10 -17.50 -13.82 22.98
C LEU A 10 -17.20 -13.82 21.46
N LYS A 11 -16.87 -14.98 20.87
CA LYS A 11 -16.65 -15.09 19.43
C LYS A 11 -17.90 -14.78 18.62
N ALA A 12 -19.06 -15.27 19.07
CA ALA A 12 -20.33 -15.00 18.41
C ALA A 12 -20.68 -13.50 18.47
N LEU A 13 -20.42 -12.86 19.62
CA LEU A 13 -20.62 -11.42 19.80
C LEU A 13 -19.75 -10.61 18.85
N VAL A 14 -18.44 -10.86 18.82
CA VAL A 14 -17.48 -10.18 17.93
C VAL A 14 -17.87 -10.32 16.45
N LEU A 15 -18.28 -11.52 16.03
CA LEU A 15 -18.74 -11.73 14.64
C LEU A 15 -20.04 -10.95 14.34
N SER A 16 -20.94 -10.87 15.32
CA SER A 16 -22.18 -10.09 15.18
C SER A 16 -21.92 -8.58 15.11
N GLU A 17 -20.96 -8.09 15.88
CA GLU A 17 -20.54 -6.69 15.86
C GLU A 17 -19.89 -6.27 14.54
N ALA A 18 -19.25 -7.19 13.83
CA ALA A 18 -18.67 -6.92 12.51
C ALA A 18 -19.72 -6.78 11.38
N LEU A 19 -20.95 -7.25 11.59
CA LEU A 19 -21.99 -7.30 10.54
C LEU A 19 -22.30 -5.93 9.88
N PRO A 20 -22.43 -4.80 10.59
CA PRO A 20 -22.69 -3.51 9.96
C PRO A 20 -21.58 -3.07 9.01
N TYR A 21 -20.32 -3.37 9.34
CA TYR A 21 -19.16 -3.04 8.50
C TYR A 21 -19.13 -3.94 7.26
N ILE A 22 -19.39 -5.24 7.41
CA ILE A 22 -19.50 -6.18 6.29
C ILE A 22 -20.58 -5.71 5.31
N GLN A 23 -21.76 -5.34 5.79
CA GLN A 23 -22.85 -4.81 4.96
C GLN A 23 -22.47 -3.51 4.27
N ARG A 24 -21.80 -2.60 4.98
CA ARG A 24 -21.37 -1.30 4.45
C ARG A 24 -20.33 -1.44 3.34
N PHE A 25 -19.40 -2.37 3.50
CA PHE A 25 -18.27 -2.53 2.58
C PHE A 25 -18.43 -3.70 1.62
N PHE A 26 -19.57 -4.37 1.62
CA PHE A 26 -19.89 -5.40 0.63
C PHE A 26 -19.79 -4.83 -0.79
N ASP A 27 -19.12 -5.57 -1.67
CA ASP A 27 -18.86 -5.18 -3.07
C ASP A 27 -18.09 -3.84 -3.22
N LYS A 28 -17.36 -3.43 -2.18
CA LYS A 28 -16.50 -2.24 -2.23
C LYS A 28 -15.04 -2.62 -2.45
N THR A 29 -14.38 -1.85 -3.31
CA THR A 29 -12.94 -1.98 -3.53
C THR A 29 -12.17 -1.35 -2.38
N ILE A 30 -11.22 -2.10 -1.83
CA ILE A 30 -10.29 -1.66 -0.79
C ILE A 30 -8.89 -1.85 -1.29
N VAL A 31 -8.18 -0.76 -1.56
CA VAL A 31 -6.78 -0.82 -1.96
C VAL A 31 -5.89 -0.82 -0.72
N ILE A 32 -5.00 -1.79 -0.65
CA ILE A 32 -4.14 -2.02 0.51
C ILE A 32 -2.68 -1.94 0.07
N LYS A 33 -1.96 -0.93 0.54
CA LYS A 33 -0.51 -0.90 0.37
C LYS A 33 0.15 -1.70 1.49
N TYR A 34 0.80 -2.77 1.11
CA TYR A 34 1.51 -3.70 2.00
C TYR A 34 3.01 -3.41 1.99
N GLY A 35 3.57 -3.08 3.15
CA GLY A 35 4.97 -2.68 3.25
C GLY A 35 5.49 -2.64 4.68
N GLY A 36 6.75 -2.27 4.83
CA GLY A 36 7.39 -2.14 6.14
C GLY A 36 7.65 -3.48 6.83
N ASN A 37 7.66 -3.46 8.16
CA ASN A 37 7.94 -4.64 8.99
C ASN A 37 6.88 -5.74 8.85
N ALA A 38 5.67 -5.41 8.44
CA ALA A 38 4.63 -6.38 8.11
C ALA A 38 5.08 -7.39 7.04
N MET A 39 6.06 -7.02 6.20
CA MET A 39 6.60 -7.88 5.14
C MET A 39 7.82 -8.71 5.59
N THR A 40 8.34 -8.53 6.79
CA THR A 40 9.57 -9.20 7.25
C THR A 40 9.34 -10.11 8.45
N ASP A 41 8.30 -9.86 9.24
CA ASP A 41 7.92 -10.71 10.37
C ASP A 41 6.96 -11.81 9.90
N PRO A 42 7.30 -13.11 10.09
CA PRO A 42 6.48 -14.23 9.63
C PRO A 42 5.06 -14.24 10.24
N ALA A 43 4.91 -13.86 11.51
CA ALA A 43 3.60 -13.86 12.17
C ALA A 43 2.70 -12.76 11.62
N LEU A 44 3.27 -11.58 11.32
CA LEU A 44 2.56 -10.47 10.68
C LEU A 44 2.18 -10.80 9.23
N GLN A 45 3.06 -11.49 8.48
CA GLN A 45 2.77 -11.96 7.13
C GLN A 45 1.57 -12.92 7.11
N GLU A 46 1.56 -13.92 8.01
CA GLU A 46 0.46 -14.88 8.14
C GLU A 46 -0.85 -14.17 8.55
N GLY A 47 -0.78 -13.21 9.47
CA GLY A 47 -1.93 -12.39 9.88
C GLY A 47 -2.48 -11.60 8.71
N PHE A 48 -1.63 -10.88 7.98
CA PHE A 48 -2.00 -10.10 6.79
C PHE A 48 -2.70 -10.94 5.73
N ALA A 49 -2.15 -12.11 5.40
CA ALA A 49 -2.74 -12.98 4.39
C ALA A 49 -4.15 -13.46 4.79
N ARG A 50 -4.34 -13.82 6.08
CA ARG A 50 -5.66 -14.19 6.61
C ARG A 50 -6.64 -13.05 6.57
N ASP A 51 -6.20 -11.83 6.91
CA ASP A 51 -7.03 -10.63 6.87
C ASP A 51 -7.53 -10.37 5.45
N VAL A 52 -6.64 -10.38 4.45
CA VAL A 52 -7.00 -10.17 3.04
C VAL A 52 -7.97 -11.24 2.54
N VAL A 53 -7.74 -12.51 2.89
CA VAL A 53 -8.66 -13.60 2.53
C VAL A 53 -10.03 -13.41 3.18
N LEU A 54 -10.07 -13.03 4.47
CA LEU A 54 -11.33 -12.79 5.16
C LEU A 54 -12.11 -11.64 4.51
N LEU A 55 -11.45 -10.52 4.18
CA LEU A 55 -12.10 -9.41 3.48
C LEU A 55 -12.75 -9.86 2.17
N LYS A 56 -12.05 -10.69 1.37
CA LYS A 56 -12.62 -11.23 0.11
C LYS A 56 -13.80 -12.17 0.39
N LEU A 57 -13.69 -13.06 1.38
CA LEU A 57 -14.74 -14.01 1.73
C LEU A 57 -16.02 -13.35 2.24
N VAL A 58 -15.92 -12.19 2.89
CA VAL A 58 -17.09 -11.43 3.33
C VAL A 58 -17.63 -10.46 2.26
N GLY A 59 -17.16 -10.61 1.01
CA GLY A 59 -17.70 -9.89 -0.16
C GLY A 59 -17.08 -8.53 -0.44
N MET A 60 -15.95 -8.20 0.15
CA MET A 60 -15.16 -7.02 -0.24
C MET A 60 -14.20 -7.36 -1.38
N ASN A 61 -13.69 -6.34 -2.08
CA ASN A 61 -12.78 -6.48 -3.20
C ASN A 61 -11.39 -5.91 -2.84
N PRO A 62 -10.54 -6.68 -2.13
CA PRO A 62 -9.19 -6.24 -1.77
C PRO A 62 -8.27 -6.27 -2.98
N VAL A 63 -7.51 -5.18 -3.18
CA VAL A 63 -6.42 -5.05 -4.15
C VAL A 63 -5.16 -4.73 -3.38
N VAL A 64 -4.15 -5.60 -3.46
CA VAL A 64 -2.90 -5.44 -2.71
C VAL A 64 -1.83 -4.83 -3.60
N VAL A 65 -1.18 -3.76 -3.13
CA VAL A 65 0.04 -3.20 -3.73
C VAL A 65 1.17 -3.38 -2.74
N HIS A 66 2.23 -4.07 -3.12
CA HIS A 66 3.31 -4.35 -2.17
C HIS A 66 4.56 -3.50 -2.42
N GLY A 67 5.33 -3.26 -1.36
CA GLY A 67 6.68 -2.74 -1.44
C GLY A 67 7.71 -3.86 -1.58
N GLY A 68 8.97 -3.54 -1.29
CA GLY A 68 10.09 -4.49 -1.35
C GLY A 68 11.44 -3.85 -1.04
N GLY A 69 11.44 -2.64 -0.49
CA GLY A 69 12.65 -1.87 -0.23
C GLY A 69 13.72 -2.62 0.58
N PRO A 70 13.40 -3.25 1.72
CA PRO A 70 14.36 -4.03 2.50
C PRO A 70 14.97 -5.19 1.71
N GLN A 71 14.14 -5.94 0.97
CA GLN A 71 14.58 -7.09 0.17
C GLN A 71 15.47 -6.66 -1.01
N ILE A 72 15.14 -5.53 -1.65
CA ILE A 72 15.99 -4.92 -2.70
C ILE A 72 17.35 -4.53 -2.11
N ASN A 73 17.38 -3.86 -0.94
CA ASN A 73 18.63 -3.48 -0.28
C ASN A 73 19.48 -4.70 0.06
N GLU A 74 18.86 -5.77 0.54
CA GLU A 74 19.55 -7.00 0.86
C GLU A 74 20.21 -7.63 -0.38
N LEU A 75 19.47 -7.73 -1.50
CA LEU A 75 20.05 -8.30 -2.73
C LEU A 75 21.11 -7.39 -3.33
N LEU A 76 20.94 -6.07 -3.37
CA LEU A 76 21.96 -5.11 -3.80
C LEU A 76 23.25 -5.32 -3.01
N LYS A 77 23.19 -5.40 -1.68
CA LYS A 77 24.35 -5.66 -0.82
C LYS A 77 25.03 -6.99 -1.17
N ARG A 78 24.27 -8.05 -1.45
CA ARG A 78 24.81 -9.36 -1.83
C ARG A 78 25.54 -9.34 -3.17
N VAL A 79 25.15 -8.49 -4.09
CA VAL A 79 25.83 -8.30 -5.38
C VAL A 79 26.91 -7.20 -5.33
N GLY A 80 27.22 -6.67 -4.14
CA GLY A 80 28.28 -5.68 -3.94
C GLY A 80 27.90 -4.25 -4.29
N LYS A 81 26.61 -3.94 -4.34
CA LYS A 81 26.08 -2.60 -4.67
C LYS A 81 25.34 -1.99 -3.49
N GLU A 82 25.51 -0.69 -3.29
CA GLU A 82 24.73 0.05 -2.28
C GLU A 82 23.59 0.80 -2.93
N GLY A 83 22.42 0.79 -2.27
CA GLY A 83 21.27 1.56 -2.69
C GLY A 83 21.38 3.01 -2.26
N HIS A 84 21.18 3.94 -3.17
CA HIS A 84 21.14 5.36 -2.91
C HIS A 84 19.71 5.90 -3.00
N PHE A 85 19.42 6.95 -2.19
CA PHE A 85 18.10 7.57 -2.16
C PHE A 85 18.23 9.09 -2.28
N ILE A 86 17.38 9.70 -3.08
CA ILE A 86 17.21 11.14 -3.18
C ILE A 86 15.73 11.45 -2.89
N GLN A 87 15.47 12.33 -1.94
CA GLN A 87 14.11 12.68 -1.49
C GLN A 87 13.19 11.47 -1.23
N GLY A 88 13.76 10.38 -0.67
CA GLY A 88 13.03 9.15 -0.38
C GLY A 88 12.80 8.22 -1.58
N MET A 89 13.19 8.62 -2.79
CA MET A 89 13.14 7.80 -4.01
C MET A 89 14.47 7.08 -4.23
N ARG A 90 14.43 5.80 -4.60
CA ARG A 90 15.62 5.03 -4.90
C ARG A 90 16.20 5.44 -6.25
N VAL A 91 17.44 5.91 -6.26
CA VAL A 91 18.19 6.08 -7.51
C VAL A 91 18.33 4.70 -8.16
N THR A 92 17.85 4.57 -9.40
CA THR A 92 17.68 3.27 -10.06
C THR A 92 18.35 3.31 -11.45
N ASP A 93 19.64 2.93 -11.51
CA ASP A 93 20.31 2.66 -12.77
C ASP A 93 19.87 1.30 -13.36
N GLU A 94 20.35 0.91 -14.53
CA GLU A 94 19.96 -0.34 -15.22
C GLU A 94 20.21 -1.59 -14.36
N GLU A 95 21.40 -1.72 -13.77
CA GLU A 95 21.71 -2.86 -12.89
C GLU A 95 20.85 -2.89 -11.63
N THR A 96 20.53 -1.72 -11.08
CA THR A 96 19.61 -1.62 -9.94
C THR A 96 18.19 -1.99 -10.36
N MET A 97 17.78 -1.63 -11.58
CA MET A 97 16.46 -1.99 -12.09
C MET A 97 16.31 -3.49 -12.27
N ASP A 98 17.32 -4.19 -12.78
CA ASP A 98 17.33 -5.65 -12.87
C ASP A 98 17.14 -6.30 -11.49
N VAL A 99 17.83 -5.79 -10.47
CA VAL A 99 17.64 -6.26 -9.07
C VAL A 99 16.24 -5.95 -8.57
N VAL A 100 15.71 -4.77 -8.86
CA VAL A 100 14.32 -4.38 -8.47
C VAL A 100 13.31 -5.34 -9.09
N GLU A 101 13.39 -5.64 -10.38
CA GLU A 101 12.48 -6.56 -11.07
C GLU A 101 12.54 -7.97 -10.49
N MET A 102 13.75 -8.52 -10.31
CA MET A 102 13.95 -9.85 -9.72
C MET A 102 13.35 -9.94 -8.32
N VAL A 103 13.64 -8.95 -7.47
CA VAL A 103 13.19 -8.93 -6.07
C VAL A 103 11.68 -8.72 -5.98
N LEU A 104 11.14 -7.72 -6.69
CA LEU A 104 9.70 -7.45 -6.64
C LEU A 104 8.89 -8.60 -7.24
N GLY A 105 9.39 -9.25 -8.29
CA GLY A 105 8.78 -10.46 -8.84
C GLY A 105 8.73 -11.60 -7.83
N LYS A 106 9.84 -11.84 -7.11
CA LYS A 106 9.87 -12.86 -6.04
C LYS A 106 8.93 -12.51 -4.89
N VAL A 107 9.00 -11.29 -4.35
CA VAL A 107 8.15 -10.82 -3.26
C VAL A 107 6.68 -10.93 -3.64
N ASN A 108 6.33 -10.54 -4.87
CA ASN A 108 4.98 -10.68 -5.40
C ASN A 108 4.47 -12.12 -5.31
N LYS A 109 5.25 -13.09 -5.80
CA LYS A 109 4.87 -14.52 -5.78
C LYS A 109 4.86 -15.11 -4.37
N ASP A 110 5.70 -14.64 -3.46
CA ASP A 110 5.67 -15.06 -2.06
C ASP A 110 4.34 -14.63 -1.39
N ILE A 111 3.88 -13.39 -1.63
CA ILE A 111 2.60 -12.88 -1.13
C ILE A 111 1.43 -13.65 -1.74
N VAL A 112 1.43 -13.85 -3.06
CA VAL A 112 0.41 -14.64 -3.77
C VAL A 112 0.30 -16.04 -3.18
N ASN A 113 1.43 -16.71 -3.01
CA ASN A 113 1.48 -18.06 -2.45
C ASN A 113 0.95 -18.10 -1.02
N LEU A 114 1.30 -17.10 -0.21
CA LEU A 114 0.84 -17.01 1.17
C LEU A 114 -0.69 -16.83 1.26
N ILE A 115 -1.26 -15.91 0.46
CA ILE A 115 -2.72 -15.72 0.38
C ILE A 115 -3.41 -17.00 -0.08
N ASN A 116 -2.88 -17.67 -1.11
CA ASN A 116 -3.44 -18.92 -1.63
C ASN A 116 -3.41 -20.07 -0.62
N ARG A 117 -2.35 -20.16 0.21
CA ARG A 117 -2.28 -21.15 1.31
C ARG A 117 -3.39 -20.96 2.36
N HIS A 118 -3.92 -19.75 2.51
CA HIS A 118 -5.05 -19.45 3.39
C HIS A 118 -6.42 -19.54 2.70
N GLY A 119 -6.47 -20.08 1.46
CA GLY A 119 -7.72 -20.32 0.74
C GLY A 119 -8.17 -19.14 -0.14
N GLY A 120 -7.36 -18.11 -0.28
CA GLY A 120 -7.59 -17.05 -1.26
C GLY A 120 -7.30 -17.51 -2.70
N LYS A 121 -7.71 -16.71 -3.68
CA LYS A 121 -7.36 -16.88 -5.08
C LYS A 121 -6.57 -15.65 -5.55
N ALA A 122 -5.31 -15.54 -5.13
CA ALA A 122 -4.48 -14.40 -5.47
C ALA A 122 -3.78 -14.58 -6.83
N VAL A 123 -3.68 -13.48 -7.57
CA VAL A 123 -2.92 -13.37 -8.83
C VAL A 123 -1.95 -12.20 -8.73
N GLY A 124 -0.68 -12.47 -9.02
CA GLY A 124 0.36 -11.45 -9.00
C GLY A 124 0.58 -10.83 -10.36
N LEU A 125 0.62 -9.50 -10.37
CA LEU A 125 0.83 -8.64 -11.54
C LEU A 125 1.95 -7.65 -11.31
N THR A 126 2.56 -7.22 -12.41
CA THR A 126 3.33 -5.97 -12.51
C THR A 126 2.64 -5.04 -13.49
N GLY A 127 2.97 -3.77 -13.51
CA GLY A 127 2.42 -2.85 -14.51
C GLY A 127 2.76 -3.20 -15.98
N GLN A 128 3.71 -4.12 -16.17
CA GLN A 128 4.07 -4.67 -17.48
C GLN A 128 2.98 -5.59 -18.05
N ASP A 129 2.21 -6.27 -17.18
CA ASP A 129 1.14 -7.17 -17.58
C ASP A 129 0.02 -6.38 -18.27
N GLY A 130 -0.13 -6.57 -19.59
CA GLY A 130 -1.04 -5.78 -20.41
C GLY A 130 -0.69 -4.30 -20.49
N SER A 131 0.51 -3.88 -20.06
CA SER A 131 0.94 -2.47 -19.94
C SER A 131 -0.07 -1.62 -19.17
N PHE A 132 -0.65 -2.20 -18.09
CA PHE A 132 -1.75 -1.54 -17.39
C PHE A 132 -1.29 -0.35 -16.54
N ILE A 133 -0.01 -0.29 -16.09
CA ILE A 133 0.59 0.89 -15.47
C ILE A 133 1.57 1.52 -16.46
N ARG A 134 1.16 2.60 -17.10
CA ARG A 134 2.02 3.40 -17.97
C ARG A 134 2.61 4.54 -17.20
N ALA A 135 3.90 4.72 -17.33
CA ALA A 135 4.66 5.72 -16.61
C ALA A 135 5.57 6.50 -17.57
N LYS A 136 6.08 7.61 -17.09
CA LYS A 136 7.16 8.37 -17.69
C LYS A 136 8.29 8.49 -16.69
N LYS A 137 9.50 8.76 -17.16
CA LYS A 137 10.65 8.96 -16.28
C LYS A 137 10.38 10.12 -15.32
N LEU A 138 10.62 9.88 -14.01
CA LEU A 138 10.49 10.88 -12.97
C LEU A 138 11.77 11.72 -12.90
N MET A 139 11.61 13.03 -12.97
CA MET A 139 12.65 14.00 -12.67
C MET A 139 12.30 14.71 -11.37
N LEU A 140 13.24 14.81 -10.44
CA LEU A 140 13.04 15.49 -9.17
C LEU A 140 13.60 16.92 -9.23
N GLU A 141 12.89 17.89 -8.68
CA GLU A 141 13.45 19.21 -8.44
C GLU A 141 14.40 19.17 -7.23
N SER A 142 15.56 19.79 -7.37
CA SER A 142 16.61 19.83 -6.33
C SER A 142 16.16 20.69 -5.15
N ASP A 143 16.23 20.13 -3.93
CA ASP A 143 16.00 20.90 -2.69
C ASP A 143 17.09 21.93 -2.41
N LYS A 144 18.23 21.83 -3.11
CA LYS A 144 19.41 22.67 -2.88
C LYS A 144 19.55 23.82 -3.88
N VAL A 145 19.14 23.59 -5.11
CA VAL A 145 19.27 24.54 -6.21
C VAL A 145 17.93 24.70 -6.91
N PRO A 146 17.22 25.80 -6.71
CA PRO A 146 15.92 26.04 -7.36
C PRO A 146 16.00 25.94 -8.87
N GLY A 147 15.09 25.17 -9.47
CA GLY A 147 15.00 24.95 -10.91
C GLY A 147 15.97 23.91 -11.48
N GLU A 148 16.86 23.32 -10.66
CA GLU A 148 17.67 22.18 -11.06
C GLU A 148 16.86 20.89 -11.02
N MET A 149 16.82 20.15 -12.15
CA MET A 149 16.16 18.85 -12.23
C MET A 149 17.18 17.72 -12.07
N LEU A 150 16.92 16.82 -11.14
CA LEU A 150 17.76 15.67 -10.84
C LEU A 150 17.22 14.43 -11.56
N ASP A 151 18.09 13.80 -12.35
CA ASP A 151 17.84 12.50 -12.96
C ASP A 151 18.17 11.40 -11.94
N ILE A 152 17.19 10.62 -11.54
CA ILE A 152 17.34 9.51 -10.60
C ILE A 152 17.27 8.13 -11.27
N GLY A 153 17.43 8.09 -12.59
CA GLY A 153 17.49 6.87 -13.39
C GLY A 153 16.10 6.33 -13.79
N LEU A 154 15.94 5.01 -13.75
CA LEU A 154 14.74 4.31 -14.17
C LEU A 154 13.65 4.34 -13.07
N VAL A 155 13.27 5.53 -12.65
CA VAL A 155 12.19 5.78 -11.71
C VAL A 155 11.02 6.38 -12.46
N GLY A 156 9.80 5.88 -12.19
CA GLY A 156 8.61 6.26 -12.93
C GLY A 156 7.66 7.17 -12.16
N ASP A 157 7.09 8.11 -12.89
CA ASP A 157 5.88 8.85 -12.53
C ASP A 157 4.70 8.31 -13.35
N ILE A 158 3.59 7.98 -12.68
CA ILE A 158 2.44 7.32 -13.34
C ILE A 158 1.74 8.30 -14.28
N ASN A 159 1.69 7.93 -15.54
CA ASN A 159 0.95 8.66 -16.56
C ASN A 159 -0.51 8.18 -16.67
N LYS A 160 -0.71 6.86 -16.66
CA LYS A 160 -2.05 6.25 -16.80
C LYS A 160 -2.07 4.85 -16.20
N ILE A 161 -3.20 4.50 -15.56
CA ILE A 161 -3.52 3.12 -15.19
C ILE A 161 -4.77 2.69 -15.96
N ASP A 162 -4.73 1.50 -16.57
CA ASP A 162 -5.88 0.84 -17.16
C ASP A 162 -6.45 -0.17 -16.16
N PRO A 163 -7.63 0.05 -15.58
CA PRO A 163 -8.19 -0.83 -14.56
C PRO A 163 -8.76 -2.15 -15.11
N SER A 164 -8.81 -2.34 -16.43
CA SER A 164 -9.52 -3.46 -17.07
C SER A 164 -9.07 -4.83 -16.56
N ILE A 165 -7.76 -5.03 -16.39
CA ILE A 165 -7.23 -6.31 -15.89
C ILE A 165 -7.63 -6.55 -14.43
N ILE A 166 -7.66 -5.51 -13.61
CA ILE A 166 -8.07 -5.60 -12.20
C ILE A 166 -9.56 -5.94 -12.12
N SER A 167 -10.40 -5.25 -12.89
CA SER A 167 -11.84 -5.49 -12.96
C SER A 167 -12.15 -6.90 -13.45
N PHE A 168 -11.38 -7.39 -14.44
CA PHE A 168 -11.52 -8.77 -14.93
C PHE A 168 -11.19 -9.80 -13.83
N LEU A 169 -10.10 -9.61 -13.11
CA LEU A 169 -9.71 -10.50 -12.01
C LEU A 169 -10.73 -10.48 -10.88
N ASP A 170 -11.24 -9.31 -10.52
CA ASP A 170 -12.27 -9.16 -9.49
C ASP A 170 -13.56 -9.90 -9.86
N SER A 171 -14.00 -9.82 -11.13
CA SER A 171 -15.17 -10.56 -11.61
C SER A 171 -15.02 -12.08 -11.52
N GLY A 172 -13.79 -12.60 -11.46
CA GLY A 172 -13.45 -14.01 -11.25
C GLY A 172 -13.16 -14.38 -9.79
N ASP A 173 -13.47 -13.52 -8.84
CA ASP A 173 -13.17 -13.69 -7.41
C ASP A 173 -11.67 -13.79 -7.08
N PHE A 174 -10.81 -13.27 -7.93
CA PHE A 174 -9.38 -13.21 -7.67
C PHE A 174 -9.01 -12.00 -6.81
N ILE A 175 -7.89 -12.11 -6.09
CA ILE A 175 -7.28 -11.05 -5.32
C ILE A 175 -6.04 -10.57 -6.09
N PRO A 176 -6.06 -9.37 -6.72
CA PRO A 176 -4.90 -8.83 -7.41
C PRO A 176 -3.80 -8.44 -6.41
N VAL A 177 -2.56 -8.86 -6.68
CA VAL A 177 -1.36 -8.49 -5.93
C VAL A 177 -0.39 -7.82 -6.90
N ILE A 178 -0.10 -6.54 -6.69
CA ILE A 178 0.55 -5.68 -7.68
C ILE A 178 1.92 -5.27 -7.19
N ALA A 179 2.94 -5.56 -7.98
CA ALA A 179 4.28 -5.01 -7.82
C ALA A 179 4.36 -3.61 -8.45
N PRO A 180 5.02 -2.64 -7.80
CA PRO A 180 5.02 -1.25 -8.23
C PRO A 180 6.05 -0.98 -9.34
N ILE A 181 5.83 -1.59 -10.48
CA ILE A 181 6.64 -1.47 -11.70
C ILE A 181 5.73 -0.96 -12.81
N GLY A 182 6.16 0.03 -13.56
CA GLY A 182 5.45 0.57 -14.71
C GLY A 182 6.24 0.43 -16.01
N VAL A 183 5.59 0.72 -17.12
CA VAL A 183 6.16 0.69 -18.46
C VAL A 183 6.23 2.12 -19.02
N GLY A 184 7.40 2.53 -19.44
CA GLY A 184 7.63 3.79 -20.12
C GLY A 184 7.25 3.78 -21.60
N PRO A 185 7.32 4.93 -22.28
CA PRO A 185 6.87 5.08 -23.66
C PRO A 185 7.66 4.23 -24.66
N ASP A 186 8.94 3.94 -24.40
CA ASP A 186 9.79 3.12 -25.26
C ASP A 186 9.82 1.63 -24.84
N GLY A 187 8.96 1.25 -23.89
CA GLY A 187 8.86 -0.11 -23.34
C GLY A 187 9.83 -0.37 -22.19
N GLU A 188 10.57 0.64 -21.75
CA GLU A 188 11.48 0.54 -20.60
C GLU A 188 10.71 0.29 -19.30
N THR A 189 11.31 -0.45 -18.40
CA THR A 189 10.75 -0.75 -17.09
C THR A 189 11.13 0.34 -16.09
N LEU A 190 10.16 0.84 -15.34
CA LEU A 190 10.33 1.92 -14.38
C LEU A 190 9.92 1.47 -12.97
N ASN A 191 10.82 1.69 -12.01
CA ASN A 191 10.57 1.50 -10.59
C ASN A 191 9.69 2.62 -10.06
N ILE A 192 8.55 2.31 -9.45
CA ILE A 192 7.60 3.30 -8.95
C ILE A 192 7.46 3.14 -7.43
N ASN A 193 7.24 4.23 -6.72
CA ASN A 193 6.93 4.18 -5.30
C ASN A 193 5.59 3.47 -5.07
N ALA A 194 5.58 2.46 -4.19
CA ALA A 194 4.39 1.64 -3.92
C ALA A 194 3.22 2.45 -3.32
N ASP A 195 3.49 3.50 -2.54
CA ASP A 195 2.46 4.38 -1.98
C ASP A 195 1.77 5.17 -3.12
N VAL A 196 2.55 5.60 -4.12
CA VAL A 196 2.05 6.30 -5.33
C VAL A 196 1.19 5.36 -6.17
N VAL A 197 1.65 4.13 -6.42
CA VAL A 197 0.86 3.12 -7.17
C VAL A 197 -0.44 2.82 -6.45
N ALA A 198 -0.41 2.62 -5.14
CA ALA A 198 -1.61 2.32 -4.36
C ALA A 198 -2.61 3.49 -4.37
N GLY A 199 -2.14 4.72 -4.20
CA GLY A 199 -2.97 5.92 -4.28
C GLY A 199 -3.63 6.08 -5.65
N LYS A 200 -2.86 5.92 -6.72
CA LYS A 200 -3.37 6.05 -8.09
C LYS A 200 -4.34 4.92 -8.48
N LEU A 201 -4.08 3.69 -8.03
CA LEU A 201 -5.03 2.59 -8.18
C LEU A 201 -6.32 2.84 -7.42
N ALA A 202 -6.25 3.35 -6.18
CA ALA A 202 -7.44 3.68 -5.41
C ALA A 202 -8.30 4.74 -6.10
N GLU A 203 -7.68 5.75 -6.70
CA GLU A 203 -8.37 6.78 -7.52
C GLU A 203 -9.08 6.14 -8.72
N VAL A 204 -8.34 5.41 -9.57
CA VAL A 204 -8.85 4.86 -10.84
C VAL A 204 -9.94 3.81 -10.60
N LEU A 205 -9.82 3.02 -9.52
CA LEU A 205 -10.80 2.00 -9.13
C LEU A 205 -11.98 2.57 -8.33
N ASN A 206 -12.02 3.87 -8.07
CA ASN A 206 -13.01 4.51 -7.18
C ASN A 206 -13.13 3.77 -5.85
N ALA A 207 -11.99 3.46 -5.24
CA ALA A 207 -11.95 2.67 -4.03
C ALA A 207 -12.68 3.35 -2.86
N GLU A 208 -13.38 2.55 -2.07
CA GLU A 208 -14.01 3.01 -0.82
C GLU A 208 -12.96 3.39 0.22
N LYS A 209 -11.87 2.61 0.27
CA LYS A 209 -10.75 2.84 1.19
C LYS A 209 -9.42 2.63 0.50
N LEU A 210 -8.44 3.46 0.87
CA LEU A 210 -7.01 3.21 0.70
C LEU A 210 -6.41 3.00 2.09
N VAL A 211 -5.76 1.86 2.31
CA VAL A 211 -5.09 1.54 3.57
C VAL A 211 -3.59 1.43 3.34
N LEU A 212 -2.82 2.30 3.98
CA LEU A 212 -1.36 2.33 3.92
C LEU A 212 -0.77 1.72 5.19
N LEU A 213 -0.27 0.48 5.12
CA LEU A 213 0.46 -0.15 6.22
C LEU A 213 1.87 0.43 6.31
N THR A 214 2.23 0.89 7.49
CA THR A 214 3.52 1.55 7.78
C THR A 214 4.19 0.95 9.02
N ASN A 215 5.40 1.46 9.36
CA ASN A 215 6.10 1.14 10.59
C ASN A 215 5.84 2.19 11.70
N THR A 216 4.84 3.03 11.53
CA THR A 216 4.47 4.06 12.51
C THR A 216 2.99 3.88 12.88
N PRO A 217 2.60 4.27 14.10
CA PRO A 217 1.20 4.19 14.53
C PRO A 217 0.22 4.94 13.62
N GLY A 218 0.69 5.93 12.89
CA GLY A 218 -0.07 6.83 12.04
C GLY A 218 0.63 8.19 11.97
N VAL A 219 -0.13 9.25 11.81
CA VAL A 219 0.36 10.63 11.86
C VAL A 219 0.44 11.08 13.32
N LEU A 220 1.60 11.55 13.73
CA LEU A 220 1.86 12.03 15.08
C LEU A 220 1.98 13.56 15.08
N ASP A 221 1.50 14.20 16.15
CA ASP A 221 1.78 15.61 16.40
C ASP A 221 3.21 15.84 16.93
N LYS A 222 3.53 17.10 17.27
CA LYS A 222 4.84 17.50 17.80
C LYS A 222 5.18 16.83 19.14
N ASP A 223 4.18 16.44 19.90
CA ASP A 223 4.32 15.78 21.21
C ASP A 223 4.36 14.25 21.09
N GLY A 224 4.25 13.71 19.86
CA GLY A 224 4.23 12.28 19.58
C GLY A 224 2.85 11.62 19.80
N THR A 225 1.79 12.41 19.93
CA THR A 225 0.42 11.92 20.09
C THR A 225 -0.16 11.52 18.73
N LEU A 226 -0.81 10.36 18.66
CA LEU A 226 -1.47 9.88 17.44
C LEU A 226 -2.70 10.75 17.11
N LEU A 227 -2.74 11.23 15.86
CA LEU A 227 -3.88 11.96 15.33
C LEU A 227 -4.79 10.99 14.57
N THR A 228 -6.00 10.76 15.08
CA THR A 228 -6.91 9.73 14.56
C THR A 228 -7.83 10.19 13.43
N GLY A 229 -7.99 11.49 13.21
CA GLY A 229 -8.82 12.04 12.14
C GLY A 229 -8.29 13.37 11.66
N LEU A 230 -7.96 13.45 10.37
CA LEU A 230 -7.40 14.65 9.75
C LEU A 230 -8.13 14.99 8.46
N THR A 231 -8.24 16.27 8.18
CA THR A 231 -8.62 16.79 6.87
C THR A 231 -7.38 17.14 6.04
N PRO A 232 -7.49 17.18 4.70
CA PRO A 232 -6.39 17.63 3.86
C PRO A 232 -5.82 19.01 4.25
N SER A 233 -6.70 19.96 4.64
CA SER A 233 -6.26 21.30 5.06
C SER A 233 -5.44 21.28 6.36
N GLN A 234 -5.84 20.47 7.34
CA GLN A 234 -5.07 20.31 8.58
C GLN A 234 -3.69 19.73 8.31
N ILE A 235 -3.59 18.79 7.38
CA ILE A 235 -2.30 18.20 7.00
C ILE A 235 -1.43 19.25 6.29
N ASP A 236 -1.99 20.08 5.40
CA ASP A 236 -1.25 21.16 4.75
C ASP A 236 -0.67 22.16 5.78
N GLU A 237 -1.45 22.51 6.80
CA GLU A 237 -1.00 23.35 7.90
C GLU A 237 0.15 22.69 8.70
N MET A 238 0.02 21.38 8.99
CA MET A 238 1.04 20.62 9.71
C MET A 238 2.35 20.43 8.90
N VAL A 239 2.25 20.39 7.58
CA VAL A 239 3.43 20.41 6.70
C VAL A 239 4.07 21.80 6.69
N ALA A 240 3.26 22.85 6.57
CA ALA A 240 3.74 24.23 6.52
C ALA A 240 4.41 24.68 7.85
N ASP A 241 3.92 24.21 8.99
CA ASP A 241 4.47 24.56 10.31
C ASP A 241 5.59 23.60 10.77
N GLY A 242 5.97 22.61 9.93
CA GLY A 242 7.03 21.65 10.19
C GLY A 242 6.68 20.52 11.18
N THR A 243 5.44 20.40 11.60
CA THR A 243 4.96 19.26 12.42
C THR A 243 5.16 17.95 11.68
N LEU A 244 4.81 17.93 10.39
CA LEU A 244 5.07 16.80 9.51
C LEU A 244 6.34 17.06 8.70
N SER A 245 7.32 16.17 8.83
CA SER A 245 8.62 16.32 8.16
C SER A 245 9.26 14.96 7.85
N GLY A 246 10.36 14.97 7.10
CA GLY A 246 11.20 13.81 6.84
C GLY A 246 10.50 12.66 6.11
N GLY A 247 10.72 11.44 6.56
CA GLY A 247 10.23 10.21 5.90
C GLY A 247 8.71 10.02 5.89
N MET A 248 7.95 10.84 6.66
CA MET A 248 6.49 10.81 6.63
C MET A 248 5.94 11.59 5.43
N LEU A 249 6.63 12.63 4.94
CA LEU A 249 6.16 13.48 3.85
C LEU A 249 5.75 12.71 2.58
N PRO A 250 6.55 11.78 2.02
CA PRO A 250 6.14 11.04 0.82
C PRO A 250 4.85 10.23 1.02
N LYS A 251 4.66 9.64 2.22
CA LYS A 251 3.45 8.86 2.55
C LYS A 251 2.23 9.75 2.67
N ILE A 252 2.38 10.87 3.36
CA ILE A 252 1.32 11.87 3.53
C ILE A 252 0.95 12.48 2.18
N SER A 253 1.92 12.82 1.32
CA SER A 253 1.64 13.33 -0.02
C SER A 253 0.79 12.35 -0.82
N SER A 254 1.18 11.08 -0.91
CA SER A 254 0.39 10.06 -1.61
C SER A 254 -1.01 9.88 -1.02
N ALA A 255 -1.14 9.96 0.31
CA ALA A 255 -2.42 9.87 1.00
C ALA A 255 -3.32 11.08 0.71
N LEU A 256 -2.76 12.30 0.70
CA LEU A 256 -3.46 13.53 0.34
C LEU A 256 -3.92 13.54 -1.11
N ASP A 257 -3.05 13.13 -2.03
CA ASP A 257 -3.38 13.05 -3.46
C ASP A 257 -4.56 12.10 -3.69
N ALA A 258 -4.54 10.93 -3.06
CA ALA A 258 -5.64 9.99 -3.11
C ALA A 258 -6.95 10.57 -2.53
N ALA A 259 -6.88 11.22 -1.36
CA ALA A 259 -8.04 11.84 -0.73
C ALA A 259 -8.62 12.98 -1.58
N ARG A 260 -7.77 13.82 -2.18
CA ARG A 260 -8.16 14.92 -3.09
C ARG A 260 -8.73 14.43 -4.41
N SER A 261 -8.25 13.28 -4.89
CA SER A 261 -8.74 12.64 -6.12
C SER A 261 -10.06 11.89 -5.95
N GLY A 262 -10.65 11.88 -4.75
CA GLY A 262 -12.00 11.37 -4.51
C GLY A 262 -12.06 9.99 -3.85
N VAL A 263 -10.94 9.41 -3.42
CA VAL A 263 -10.95 8.22 -2.54
C VAL A 263 -11.63 8.62 -1.22
N ARG A 264 -12.69 7.91 -0.83
CA ARG A 264 -13.56 8.34 0.28
C ARG A 264 -12.85 8.43 1.62
N SER A 265 -11.96 7.50 1.89
CA SER A 265 -11.15 7.51 3.10
C SER A 265 -9.78 6.90 2.86
N VAL A 266 -8.75 7.55 3.39
CA VAL A 266 -7.39 7.07 3.37
C VAL A 266 -6.95 6.83 4.82
N HIS A 267 -6.40 5.64 5.08
CA HIS A 267 -5.98 5.22 6.40
C HIS A 267 -4.48 4.95 6.40
N ILE A 268 -3.77 5.53 7.35
CA ILE A 268 -2.36 5.24 7.63
C ILE A 268 -2.33 4.46 8.93
N ILE A 269 -1.96 3.17 8.87
CA ILE A 269 -2.03 2.26 10.01
C ILE A 269 -0.70 1.59 10.31
N ASP A 270 -0.55 1.13 11.55
CA ASP A 270 0.63 0.41 12.01
C ASP A 270 0.58 -1.06 11.53
N GLY A 271 1.39 -1.40 10.55
CA GLY A 271 1.50 -2.78 10.05
C GLY A 271 2.16 -3.76 11.02
N ARG A 272 2.66 -3.29 12.18
CA ARG A 272 3.22 -4.15 13.25
C ARG A 272 2.14 -4.68 14.19
N VAL A 273 0.92 -4.15 14.10
CA VAL A 273 -0.22 -4.62 14.88
C VAL A 273 -0.79 -5.87 14.20
N GLN A 274 -1.00 -6.94 14.97
CA GLN A 274 -1.65 -8.15 14.48
C GLN A 274 -3.08 -7.84 14.04
N HIS A 275 -3.46 -8.33 12.85
CA HIS A 275 -4.79 -8.11 12.28
C HIS A 275 -5.19 -6.63 12.13
N ALA A 276 -4.20 -5.74 11.87
CA ALA A 276 -4.42 -4.30 11.72
C ALA A 276 -5.50 -3.97 10.68
N LEU A 277 -5.59 -4.73 9.58
CA LEU A 277 -6.61 -4.53 8.54
C LEU A 277 -8.02 -4.79 9.07
N LEU A 278 -8.21 -5.86 9.84
CA LEU A 278 -9.53 -6.19 10.38
C LEU A 278 -9.95 -5.16 11.43
N LEU A 279 -9.02 -4.75 12.30
CA LEU A 279 -9.27 -3.70 13.29
C LEU A 279 -9.70 -2.39 12.61
N GLU A 280 -9.04 -1.99 11.52
CA GLU A 280 -9.34 -0.74 10.83
C GLU A 280 -10.60 -0.79 9.97
N ILE A 281 -10.97 -1.94 9.44
CA ILE A 281 -12.07 -2.07 8.49
C ILE A 281 -13.35 -2.54 9.16
N LEU A 282 -13.25 -3.40 10.18
CA LEU A 282 -14.39 -4.09 10.80
C LEU A 282 -14.70 -3.65 12.23
N THR A 283 -14.07 -2.56 12.71
CA THR A 283 -14.35 -2.00 14.03
C THR A 283 -14.41 -0.48 14.00
N ASP A 284 -15.00 0.12 15.05
CA ASP A 284 -15.00 1.59 15.24
C ASP A 284 -13.69 2.12 15.83
N GLU A 285 -12.86 1.26 16.40
CA GLU A 285 -11.71 1.66 17.18
C GLU A 285 -10.45 1.95 16.38
N GLY A 286 -10.43 1.81 15.09
CA GLY A 286 -9.31 2.07 14.19
C GLY A 286 -7.89 2.07 14.81
N VAL A 287 -6.89 1.66 14.07
CA VAL A 287 -5.51 1.52 14.60
C VAL A 287 -4.53 2.55 14.01
N GLY A 288 -5.04 3.69 13.52
CA GLY A 288 -4.20 4.65 12.84
C GLY A 288 -4.82 6.02 12.64
N THR A 289 -4.39 6.69 11.58
CA THR A 289 -4.89 8.00 11.16
C THR A 289 -5.82 7.85 9.97
N LEU A 290 -7.04 8.35 10.11
CA LEU A 290 -8.00 8.50 9.03
C LEU A 290 -7.85 9.88 8.39
N ILE A 291 -7.68 9.94 7.08
CA ILE A 291 -7.75 11.16 6.27
C ILE A 291 -9.05 11.08 5.47
N LYS A 292 -9.96 12.01 5.73
CA LYS A 292 -11.24 12.10 5.03
C LYS A 292 -11.09 13.00 3.80
N SER A 293 -11.73 12.64 2.69
CA SER A 293 -11.72 13.46 1.47
C SER A 293 -12.46 14.78 1.63
N LYS A 294 -13.41 14.87 2.56
CA LYS A 294 -14.16 16.09 2.96
C LYS A 294 -14.60 16.00 4.41
#